data_97a08d246c9e09f1f5857d36305c8986
#
_entry.id   97a08d246c9e09f1f5857d36305c8986
#
_cell.length_a   1.000
_cell.length_b   1.000
_cell.length_c   1.000
_cell.angle_alpha   90.00
_cell.angle_beta   90.00
_cell.angle_gamma   90.00
#
_symmetry.space_group_name_H-M   'P 1'
#
loop_
_entity.id
_entity.type
_entity.pdbx_description
1 polymer ?
#
loop_
_entity_poly.entity_id
_entity_poly.type
_entity_poly.pdbx_seq_one_letter_code
_entity_poly.pdbx_strand_id
1 'polypeptide(L)'
;MGEGVSEPDFGLIGPDNRTYTRASFPSDAVLVIYFGFTTCWRACPTALNAIALAVEDLGEAGERVRPIFISLDPQREKPETIALYLNAFGDRFIGLHGSEGQVRAAAAGFGVSVQRIQYSRDPIDYTMVHSSPVIVLVPHKLDPILVKPDSSAEEIRSVLTSALQLGAS
;
A
#
# COMPACT_ATOMS: atom_id res chain seq x y z
N MET A 1 26.92 3.28 -19.87
CA MET A 1 25.63 3.90 -19.55
C MET A 1 24.90 2.98 -18.57
N GLY A 2 24.98 3.28 -17.31
CA GLY A 2 24.24 2.54 -16.31
C GLY A 2 22.76 2.87 -16.42
N GLU A 3 21.93 1.90 -16.76
CA GLU A 3 20.51 2.01 -16.47
C GLU A 3 20.40 2.18 -14.95
N GLY A 4 20.12 3.40 -14.51
CA GLY A 4 19.87 3.66 -13.11
C GLY A 4 18.69 2.82 -12.68
N VAL A 5 18.89 1.95 -11.69
CA VAL A 5 17.80 1.24 -11.04
C VAL A 5 16.89 2.33 -10.48
N SER A 6 15.76 2.57 -11.14
CA SER A 6 14.78 3.53 -10.65
C SER A 6 14.15 2.97 -9.39
N GLU A 7 14.00 3.82 -8.38
CA GLU A 7 13.28 3.45 -7.17
C GLU A 7 11.85 2.98 -7.53
N PRO A 8 11.32 1.93 -6.88
CA PRO A 8 9.93 1.54 -7.06
C PRO A 8 8.99 2.71 -6.78
N ASP A 9 8.04 2.95 -7.68
CA ASP A 9 7.08 4.02 -7.56
C ASP A 9 5.70 3.56 -8.04
N PHE A 10 4.66 4.31 -7.74
CA PHE A 10 3.31 3.87 -8.05
C PHE A 10 2.61 4.70 -9.15
N GLY A 11 2.70 6.01 -9.22
CA GLY A 11 2.05 6.80 -10.28
C GLY A 11 0.55 6.53 -10.40
N LEU A 12 -0.19 6.55 -9.30
CA LEU A 12 -1.60 6.21 -9.22
C LEU A 12 -2.45 7.41 -8.79
N ILE A 13 -3.76 7.29 -8.91
CA ILE A 13 -4.72 8.36 -8.67
C ILE A 13 -5.25 8.28 -7.24
N GLY A 14 -5.23 9.40 -6.54
CA GLY A 14 -5.75 9.53 -5.17
C GLY A 14 -7.20 10.02 -5.10
N PRO A 15 -7.73 10.19 -3.88
CA PRO A 15 -9.12 10.58 -3.66
C PRO A 15 -9.46 11.98 -4.17
N ASP A 16 -8.47 12.83 -4.34
CA ASP A 16 -8.60 14.19 -4.91
C ASP A 16 -8.44 14.23 -6.43
N ASN A 17 -8.43 13.06 -7.07
CA ASN A 17 -8.24 12.87 -8.51
C ASN A 17 -6.88 13.35 -9.05
N ARG A 18 -5.89 13.47 -8.18
CA ARG A 18 -4.50 13.79 -8.56
C ARG A 18 -3.65 12.54 -8.67
N THR A 19 -2.62 12.60 -9.49
CA THR A 19 -1.61 11.54 -9.57
C THR A 19 -0.67 11.64 -8.37
N TYR A 20 -0.51 10.52 -7.67
CA TYR A 20 0.40 10.38 -6.53
C TYR A 20 1.59 9.52 -6.91
N THR A 21 2.76 10.01 -6.56
CA THR A 21 4.05 9.29 -6.64
C THR A 21 4.75 9.41 -5.29
N ARG A 22 5.91 8.80 -5.13
CA ARG A 22 6.71 9.01 -3.91
C ARG A 22 6.99 10.50 -3.67
N ALA A 23 7.22 11.27 -4.72
CA ALA A 23 7.48 12.70 -4.64
C ALA A 23 6.27 13.53 -4.19
N SER A 24 5.07 12.94 -4.18
CA SER A 24 3.86 13.61 -3.66
C SER A 24 3.83 13.70 -2.13
N PHE A 25 4.71 12.98 -1.46
CA PHE A 25 4.83 12.95 0.00
C PHE A 25 6.08 13.69 0.45
N PRO A 26 6.15 14.14 1.72
CA PRO A 26 7.35 14.76 2.25
C PRO A 26 8.58 13.86 2.05
N SER A 27 9.73 14.45 1.77
CA SER A 27 10.95 13.70 1.45
C SER A 27 11.48 12.86 2.61
N ASP A 28 11.07 13.17 3.84
CA ASP A 28 11.42 12.45 5.06
C ASP A 28 10.31 11.45 5.50
N ALA A 29 9.24 11.33 4.73
CA ALA A 29 8.14 10.43 5.07
C ALA A 29 8.50 8.96 4.82
N VAL A 30 8.13 8.10 5.75
CA VAL A 30 8.12 6.65 5.58
C VAL A 30 6.77 6.25 4.99
N LEU A 31 6.76 5.59 3.85
CA LEU A 31 5.54 5.14 3.21
C LEU A 31 5.28 3.67 3.54
N VAL A 32 4.08 3.35 3.96
CA VAL A 32 3.66 1.97 4.24
C VAL A 32 2.58 1.60 3.23
N ILE A 33 2.90 0.71 2.31
CA ILE A 33 2.05 0.37 1.18
C ILE A 33 1.47 -1.02 1.36
N TYR A 34 0.18 -1.16 1.13
CA TYR A 34 -0.50 -2.43 1.09
C TYR A 34 -1.39 -2.53 -0.16
N PHE A 35 -1.16 -3.57 -0.95
CA PHE A 35 -1.98 -3.90 -2.13
C PHE A 35 -3.10 -4.84 -1.72
N GLY A 36 -4.33 -4.54 -2.12
CA GLY A 36 -5.46 -5.37 -1.79
C GLY A 36 -6.72 -4.97 -2.55
N PHE A 37 -7.86 -5.44 -2.08
CA PHE A 37 -9.17 -5.07 -2.60
C PHE A 37 -10.21 -5.11 -1.47
N THR A 38 -11.27 -4.30 -1.59
CA THR A 38 -12.23 -4.09 -0.50
C THR A 38 -13.09 -5.31 -0.19
N THR A 39 -13.20 -6.26 -1.13
CA THR A 39 -13.92 -7.52 -0.93
C THR A 39 -13.04 -8.62 -0.31
N CYS A 40 -11.80 -8.33 0.06
CA CYS A 40 -10.93 -9.24 0.77
C CYS A 40 -11.41 -9.35 2.24
N TRP A 41 -11.78 -10.56 2.67
CA TRP A 41 -12.49 -10.78 3.93
C TRP A 41 -11.60 -10.88 5.17
N ARG A 42 -10.37 -11.37 5.02
CA ARG A 42 -9.51 -11.73 6.17
C ARG A 42 -8.15 -11.04 6.15
N ALA A 43 -7.40 -11.22 5.07
CA ALA A 43 -6.00 -10.78 5.03
C ALA A 43 -5.87 -9.26 5.03
N CYS A 44 -6.66 -8.55 4.20
CA CYS A 44 -6.58 -7.09 4.09
C CYS A 44 -7.03 -6.38 5.38
N PRO A 45 -8.19 -6.72 5.98
CA PRO A 45 -8.60 -6.08 7.24
C PRO A 45 -7.59 -6.31 8.37
N THR A 46 -7.02 -7.50 8.48
CA THR A 46 -6.02 -7.82 9.50
C THR A 46 -4.77 -6.98 9.32
N ALA A 47 -4.23 -6.91 8.11
CA ALA A 47 -3.02 -6.13 7.81
C ALA A 47 -3.28 -4.62 7.99
N LEU A 48 -4.38 -4.10 7.48
CA LEU A 48 -4.72 -2.69 7.58
C LEU A 48 -4.92 -2.25 9.03
N ASN A 49 -5.58 -3.08 9.82
CA ASN A 49 -5.76 -2.80 11.25
C ASN A 49 -4.43 -2.80 12.00
N ALA A 50 -3.56 -3.76 11.72
CA ALA A 50 -2.23 -3.81 12.33
C ALA A 50 -1.38 -2.60 11.96
N ILE A 51 -1.43 -2.16 10.70
CA ILE A 51 -0.75 -0.95 10.24
C ILE A 51 -1.30 0.29 10.99
N ALA A 52 -2.63 0.43 11.05
CA ALA A 52 -3.27 1.56 11.73
C ALA A 52 -2.85 1.66 13.20
N LEU A 53 -2.88 0.54 13.92
CA LEU A 53 -2.47 0.47 15.31
C LEU A 53 -0.98 0.78 15.49
N ALA A 54 -0.13 0.25 14.61
CA ALA A 54 1.31 0.51 14.66
C ALA A 54 1.63 2.00 14.49
N VAL A 55 0.97 2.66 13.55
CA VAL A 55 1.16 4.10 13.32
C VAL A 55 0.63 4.93 14.49
N GLU A 56 -0.51 4.57 15.05
CA GLU A 56 -1.08 5.23 16.24
C GLU A 56 -0.15 5.09 17.44
N ASP A 57 0.40 3.91 17.67
CA ASP A 57 1.31 3.63 18.78
C ASP A 57 2.65 4.38 18.70
N LEU A 58 3.02 4.86 17.51
CA LEU A 58 4.21 5.70 17.34
C LEU A 58 4.02 7.13 17.86
N GLY A 59 2.79 7.55 18.12
CA GLY A 59 2.49 8.88 18.60
C GLY A 59 2.96 9.96 17.63
N GLU A 60 3.74 10.93 18.09
CA GLU A 60 4.24 12.03 17.28
C GLU A 60 5.10 11.55 16.10
N ALA A 61 5.92 10.53 16.29
CA ALA A 61 6.73 9.95 15.22
C ALA A 61 5.88 9.39 14.08
N GLY A 62 4.67 8.95 14.37
CA GLY A 62 3.70 8.46 13.39
C GLY A 62 3.25 9.51 12.38
N GLU A 63 3.44 10.80 12.67
CA GLU A 63 3.13 11.89 11.73
C GLU A 63 4.01 11.84 10.46
N ARG A 64 5.17 11.21 10.54
CA ARG A 64 6.07 11.00 9.40
C ARG A 64 5.79 9.71 8.64
N VAL A 65 4.83 8.92 9.07
CA VAL A 65 4.43 7.66 8.41
C VAL A 65 3.16 7.91 7.61
N ARG A 66 3.16 7.50 6.35
CA ARG A 66 2.03 7.65 5.43
C ARG A 66 1.54 6.28 4.98
N PRO A 67 0.46 5.77 5.55
CA PRO A 67 -0.13 4.50 5.11
C PRO A 67 -0.89 4.68 3.80
N ILE A 68 -0.62 3.79 2.86
CA ILE A 68 -1.19 3.82 1.51
C ILE A 68 -1.81 2.46 1.20
N PHE A 69 -3.06 2.47 0.78
CA PHE A 69 -3.75 1.30 0.24
C PHE A 69 -3.85 1.45 -1.28
N ILE A 70 -3.46 0.43 -2.01
CA ILE A 70 -3.58 0.41 -3.48
C ILE A 70 -4.55 -0.70 -3.87
N SER A 71 -5.64 -0.31 -4.54
CA SER A 71 -6.62 -1.26 -5.02
C SER A 71 -6.10 -2.03 -6.23
N LEU A 72 -6.15 -3.37 -6.16
CA LEU A 72 -5.79 -4.26 -7.24
C LEU A 72 -6.94 -4.52 -8.23
N ASP A 73 -8.14 -4.02 -7.95
CA ASP A 73 -9.34 -4.38 -8.67
C ASP A 73 -10.10 -3.16 -9.22
N PRO A 74 -9.53 -2.48 -10.22
CA PRO A 74 -10.15 -1.27 -10.77
C PRO A 74 -11.50 -1.51 -11.45
N GLN A 75 -11.81 -2.76 -11.85
CA GLN A 75 -13.10 -3.08 -12.47
C GLN A 75 -14.26 -3.05 -11.49
N ARG A 76 -14.04 -3.47 -10.24
CA ARG A 76 -15.10 -3.59 -9.22
C ARG A 76 -15.03 -2.52 -8.15
N GLU A 77 -13.92 -1.79 -8.03
CA GLU A 77 -13.69 -0.82 -6.97
C GLU A 77 -13.63 0.60 -7.52
N LYS A 78 -14.48 1.45 -6.97
CA LYS A 78 -14.51 2.87 -7.27
C LYS A 78 -13.80 3.65 -6.15
N PRO A 79 -13.32 4.87 -6.41
CA PRO A 79 -12.68 5.70 -5.38
C PRO A 79 -13.54 5.86 -4.12
N GLU A 80 -14.85 6.02 -4.27
CA GLU A 80 -15.79 6.17 -3.16
C GLU A 80 -15.87 4.89 -2.30
N THR A 81 -15.86 3.72 -2.95
CA THR A 81 -15.86 2.42 -2.27
C THR A 81 -14.59 2.22 -1.45
N ILE A 82 -13.45 2.58 -2.04
CA ILE A 82 -12.14 2.49 -1.37
C ILE A 82 -12.11 3.43 -0.16
N ALA A 83 -12.54 4.67 -0.32
CA ALA A 83 -12.57 5.64 0.78
C ALA A 83 -13.46 5.19 1.93
N LEU A 84 -14.65 4.67 1.61
CA LEU A 84 -15.58 4.16 2.62
C LEU A 84 -14.99 2.96 3.38
N TYR A 85 -14.34 2.04 2.66
CA TYR A 85 -13.66 0.89 3.25
C TYR A 85 -12.55 1.32 4.22
N LEU A 86 -11.72 2.28 3.80
CA LEU A 86 -10.58 2.75 4.60
C LEU A 86 -11.00 3.51 5.85
N ASN A 87 -12.18 4.11 5.87
CA ASN A 87 -12.70 4.79 7.07
C ASN A 87 -12.81 3.86 8.29
N ALA A 88 -12.96 2.56 8.08
CA ALA A 88 -12.98 1.58 9.16
C ALA A 88 -11.63 1.46 9.90
N PHE A 89 -10.54 1.92 9.29
CA PHE A 89 -9.18 1.84 9.82
C PHE A 89 -8.61 3.20 10.26
N GLY A 90 -9.45 4.21 10.35
CA GLY A 90 -9.06 5.57 10.71
C GLY A 90 -8.97 6.50 9.50
N ASP A 91 -8.38 7.67 9.71
CA ASP A 91 -8.31 8.74 8.71
C ASP A 91 -6.94 8.92 8.06
N ARG A 92 -5.97 8.07 8.40
CA ARG A 92 -4.58 8.21 7.93
C ARG A 92 -4.29 7.55 6.60
N PHE A 93 -5.08 6.56 6.20
CA PHE A 93 -4.87 5.85 4.94
C PHE A 93 -5.25 6.71 3.73
N ILE A 94 -4.39 6.68 2.71
CA ILE A 94 -4.71 7.19 1.39
C ILE A 94 -4.99 5.99 0.48
N GLY A 95 -6.17 6.00 -0.15
CA GLY A 95 -6.54 4.98 -1.13
C GLY A 95 -6.14 5.43 -2.53
N LEU A 96 -5.30 4.64 -3.20
CA LEU A 96 -4.90 4.89 -4.57
C LEU A 96 -5.54 3.87 -5.51
N HIS A 97 -5.88 4.32 -6.70
CA HIS A 97 -6.45 3.52 -7.76
C HIS A 97 -5.89 3.92 -9.12
N GLY A 98 -6.30 3.23 -10.16
CA GLY A 98 -5.86 3.55 -11.52
C GLY A 98 -6.45 2.57 -12.51
N SER A 99 -6.00 2.62 -13.76
CA SER A 99 -6.34 1.61 -14.75
C SER A 99 -5.71 0.26 -14.38
N GLU A 100 -6.23 -0.81 -14.96
CA GLU A 100 -5.64 -2.14 -14.76
C GLU A 100 -4.14 -2.17 -15.09
N GLY A 101 -3.74 -1.53 -16.19
CA GLY A 101 -2.33 -1.44 -16.58
C GLY A 101 -1.48 -0.66 -15.59
N GLN A 102 -1.98 0.45 -15.07
CA GLN A 102 -1.28 1.26 -14.07
C GLN A 102 -1.08 0.49 -12.75
N VAL A 103 -2.12 -0.18 -12.29
CA VAL A 103 -2.08 -0.96 -11.04
C VAL A 103 -1.14 -2.16 -11.17
N ARG A 104 -1.19 -2.86 -12.32
CA ARG A 104 -0.28 -3.98 -12.58
C ARG A 104 1.18 -3.55 -12.67
N ALA A 105 1.43 -2.40 -13.28
CA ALA A 105 2.78 -1.84 -13.35
C ALA A 105 3.32 -1.49 -11.96
N ALA A 106 2.50 -0.86 -11.12
CA ALA A 106 2.87 -0.56 -9.74
C ALA A 106 3.15 -1.84 -8.94
N ALA A 107 2.26 -2.83 -9.02
CA ALA A 107 2.44 -4.11 -8.34
C ALA A 107 3.73 -4.81 -8.77
N ALA A 108 4.02 -4.87 -10.06
CA ALA A 108 5.24 -5.46 -10.60
C ALA A 108 6.49 -4.73 -10.10
N GLY A 109 6.44 -3.40 -10.05
CA GLY A 109 7.55 -2.57 -9.55
C GLY A 109 7.90 -2.86 -8.09
N PHE A 110 6.94 -3.26 -7.28
CA PHE A 110 7.15 -3.64 -5.87
C PHE A 110 7.29 -5.16 -5.68
N GLY A 111 7.32 -5.94 -6.75
CA GLY A 111 7.44 -7.40 -6.67
C GLY A 111 6.17 -8.10 -6.17
N VAL A 112 5.02 -7.43 -6.27
CA VAL A 112 3.73 -8.02 -5.89
C VAL A 112 3.15 -8.80 -7.06
N SER A 113 2.94 -10.11 -6.86
CA SER A 113 2.31 -10.98 -7.85
C SER A 113 0.79 -10.88 -7.76
N VAL A 114 0.12 -10.83 -8.90
CA VAL A 114 -1.35 -10.73 -8.98
C VAL A 114 -1.84 -11.71 -10.03
N GLN A 115 -2.81 -12.55 -9.65
CA GLN A 115 -3.45 -13.48 -10.57
C GLN A 115 -4.97 -13.40 -10.39
N ARG A 116 -5.67 -13.26 -11.51
CA ARG A 116 -7.13 -13.30 -11.55
C ARG A 116 -7.58 -14.74 -11.76
N ILE A 117 -8.53 -15.19 -10.97
CA ILE A 117 -9.17 -16.50 -11.12
C ILE A 117 -10.64 -16.29 -11.44
N GLN A 118 -11.05 -16.65 -12.65
CA GLN A 118 -12.41 -16.51 -13.12
C GLN A 118 -13.23 -17.74 -12.68
N TYR A 119 -14.36 -17.52 -12.01
CA TYR A 119 -15.21 -18.60 -11.52
C TYR A 119 -16.31 -19.00 -12.49
N SER A 120 -16.79 -18.09 -13.32
CA SER A 120 -17.85 -18.33 -14.28
C SER A 120 -17.64 -17.54 -15.57
N ARG A 121 -18.62 -17.56 -16.48
CA ARG A 121 -18.59 -16.74 -17.70
C ARG A 121 -18.94 -15.29 -17.46
N ASP A 122 -19.46 -14.95 -16.28
CA ASP A 122 -19.73 -13.57 -15.90
C ASP A 122 -18.40 -12.85 -15.67
N PRO A 123 -18.14 -11.74 -16.41
CA PRO A 123 -16.86 -11.02 -16.30
C PRO A 123 -16.53 -10.51 -14.90
N ILE A 124 -17.51 -10.32 -14.04
CA ILE A 124 -17.31 -9.81 -12.68
C ILE A 124 -17.22 -10.92 -11.62
N ASP A 125 -17.43 -12.18 -12.03
CA ASP A 125 -17.36 -13.33 -11.12
C ASP A 125 -15.94 -13.92 -11.06
N TYR A 126 -15.06 -13.20 -10.38
CA TYR A 126 -13.66 -13.60 -10.21
C TYR A 126 -13.14 -13.28 -8.82
N THR A 127 -12.03 -13.89 -8.46
CA THR A 127 -11.22 -13.50 -7.33
C THR A 127 -9.81 -13.11 -7.78
N MET A 128 -9.10 -12.41 -6.90
CA MET A 128 -7.71 -12.06 -7.10
C MET A 128 -6.86 -12.82 -6.08
N VAL A 129 -5.88 -13.57 -6.58
CA VAL A 129 -4.83 -14.14 -5.75
C VAL A 129 -3.60 -13.29 -5.93
N HIS A 130 -3.06 -12.80 -4.83
CA HIS A 130 -1.90 -11.93 -4.87
C HIS A 130 -1.00 -12.18 -3.66
N SER A 131 0.28 -11.91 -3.82
CA SER A 131 1.15 -11.73 -2.68
C SER A 131 0.75 -10.43 -1.98
N SER A 132 0.82 -10.40 -0.66
CA SER A 132 0.31 -9.27 0.12
C SER A 132 1.27 -8.84 1.22
N PRO A 133 2.56 -8.60 0.91
CA PRO A 133 3.46 -8.07 1.92
C PRO A 133 3.04 -6.65 2.30
N VAL A 134 3.32 -6.28 3.53
CA VAL A 134 3.36 -4.87 3.92
C VAL A 134 4.68 -4.30 3.44
N ILE A 135 4.63 -3.26 2.62
CA ILE A 135 5.82 -2.69 1.97
C ILE A 135 6.16 -1.38 2.64
N VAL A 136 7.36 -1.27 3.18
CA VAL A 136 7.84 -0.05 3.84
C VAL A 136 8.91 0.60 2.99
N LEU A 137 8.65 1.83 2.53
CA LEU A 137 9.61 2.63 1.79
C LEU A 137 10.30 3.60 2.74
N VAL A 138 11.60 3.42 2.87
CA VAL A 138 12.45 4.30 3.69
C VAL A 138 12.95 5.45 2.82
N PRO A 139 12.91 6.71 3.30
CA PRO A 139 13.43 7.85 2.55
C PRO A 139 14.85 7.61 2.06
N HIS A 140 15.10 7.94 0.81
CA HIS A 140 16.43 7.84 0.17
C HIS A 140 17.03 6.43 0.09
N LYS A 141 16.23 5.39 0.29
CA LYS A 141 16.64 4.00 0.09
C LYS A 141 15.94 3.42 -1.14
N LEU A 142 16.69 2.66 -1.92
CA LEU A 142 16.18 2.02 -3.14
C LEU A 142 15.34 0.78 -2.81
N ASP A 143 15.79 -0.01 -1.86
CA ASP A 143 15.15 -1.28 -1.54
C ASP A 143 14.06 -1.11 -0.47
N PRO A 144 12.84 -1.55 -0.75
CA PRO A 144 11.78 -1.56 0.25
C PRO A 144 12.03 -2.65 1.31
N ILE A 145 11.52 -2.41 2.52
CA ILE A 145 11.43 -3.43 3.55
C ILE A 145 10.11 -4.17 3.38
N LEU A 146 10.15 -5.49 3.24
CA LEU A 146 8.96 -6.32 3.13
C LEU A 146 8.64 -6.96 4.47
N VAL A 147 7.42 -6.79 4.94
CA VAL A 147 6.93 -7.34 6.20
C VAL A 147 5.80 -8.31 5.89
N LYS A 148 5.73 -9.41 6.64
CA LYS A 148 4.66 -10.39 6.45
C LYS A 148 3.29 -9.78 6.73
N PRO A 149 2.26 -10.12 5.94
CA PRO A 149 0.92 -9.52 6.08
C PRO A 149 0.21 -9.92 7.38
N ASP A 150 0.64 -11.02 8.01
CA ASP A 150 0.11 -11.51 9.29
C ASP A 150 0.91 -11.01 10.50
N SER A 151 1.84 -10.08 10.29
CA SER A 151 2.63 -9.49 11.36
C SER A 151 1.75 -8.70 12.32
N SER A 152 2.09 -8.75 13.61
CA SER A 152 1.39 -7.99 14.65
C SER A 152 1.65 -6.49 14.50
N ALA A 153 0.79 -5.68 15.12
CA ALA A 153 1.00 -4.23 15.19
C ALA A 153 2.34 -3.89 15.85
N GLU A 154 2.76 -4.65 16.86
CA GLU A 154 4.05 -4.47 17.54
C GLU A 154 5.22 -4.73 16.60
N GLU A 155 5.17 -5.81 15.82
CA GLU A 155 6.20 -6.13 14.81
C GLU A 155 6.29 -5.03 13.75
N ILE A 156 5.16 -4.57 13.25
CA ILE A 156 5.10 -3.48 12.26
C ILE A 156 5.65 -2.19 12.87
N ARG A 157 5.25 -1.85 14.09
CA ARG A 157 5.76 -0.67 14.80
C ARG A 157 7.28 -0.71 14.94
N SER A 158 7.84 -1.87 15.27
CA SER A 158 9.29 -2.05 15.37
C SER A 158 10.00 -1.78 14.04
N VAL A 159 9.45 -2.28 12.95
CA VAL A 159 9.99 -2.01 11.59
C VAL A 159 9.89 -0.52 11.25
N LEU A 160 8.76 0.10 11.54
CA LEU A 160 8.55 1.53 11.28
C LEU A 160 9.50 2.41 12.11
N THR A 161 9.74 2.05 13.36
CA THR A 161 10.72 2.75 14.21
C THR A 161 12.11 2.70 13.58
N SER A 162 12.55 1.55 13.12
CA SER A 162 13.83 1.40 12.42
C SER A 162 13.86 2.19 11.11
N ALA A 163 12.77 2.17 10.34
CA ALA A 163 12.65 2.91 9.08
C ALA A 163 12.75 4.43 9.31
N LEU A 164 12.10 4.94 10.35
CA LEU A 164 12.16 6.36 10.73
C LEU A 164 13.58 6.79 11.11
N GLN A 165 14.31 5.94 11.82
CA GLN A 165 15.70 6.20 12.19
C GLN A 165 16.62 6.21 10.96
N LEU A 166 16.46 5.23 10.06
CA LEU A 166 17.23 5.14 8.82
C LEU A 166 16.95 6.32 7.89
N GLY A 167 15.71 6.79 7.84
CA GLY A 167 15.31 7.94 7.02
C GLY A 167 15.75 9.28 7.57
N ALA A 168 16.15 9.36 8.83
CA ALA A 168 16.63 10.58 9.47
C ALA A 168 18.16 10.81 9.31
N SER A 169 18.87 9.82 8.77
CA SER A 169 20.35 9.89 8.60
C SER A 169 20.78 10.35 7.22
#